data_8a6b6a3c7767fec6aac15abcd5bc2267
#
_entry.id   8a6b6a3c7767fec6aac15abcd5bc2267
#
_cell.length_a   1.000
_cell.length_b   1.000
_cell.length_c   1.000
_cell.angle_alpha   90.00
_cell.angle_beta   90.00
_cell.angle_gamma   90.00
#
_symmetry.space_group_name_H-M   'P 1'
#
loop_
_entity.id
_entity.type
_entity.pdbx_description
1 polymer ?
#
loop_
_entity_poly.entity_id
_entity_poly.type
_entity_poly.pdbx_seq_one_letter_code
_entity_poly.pdbx_strand_id
1 'polypeptide(L)'
;MDARFLGIADLAEVPSVAVVVDVMRAYTVAAWAFGQGAEKIVLAGSLDEALALKARHPDWVAIKDGPPAPGFDAVNSPGLLRSIDLGGRTVVQKTTAGTVGALAVQEAPLVLCAGFVVAEATAQLLRTRKSDSVTFVVTGEDGQADEDLACARYIARRTTEAGADAAE
;
A
#
# COMPACT_ATOMS: atom_id res chain seq x y z
N MET A 1 -11.50 -16.06 10.12
CA MET A 1 -11.52 -14.74 9.48
C MET A 1 -12.28 -14.85 8.14
N ASP A 2 -13.29 -14.02 7.96
CA ASP A 2 -13.96 -13.87 6.67
C ASP A 2 -13.13 -12.95 5.77
N ALA A 3 -12.73 -13.43 4.59
CA ALA A 3 -11.86 -12.70 3.67
C ALA A 3 -12.61 -12.41 2.36
N ARG A 4 -12.81 -11.13 2.04
CA ARG A 4 -13.39 -10.67 0.77
C ARG A 4 -12.30 -10.08 -0.10
N PHE A 5 -12.32 -10.38 -1.40
CA PHE A 5 -11.37 -9.88 -2.40
C PHE A 5 -12.16 -9.06 -3.43
N LEU A 6 -11.93 -7.77 -3.47
CA LEU A 6 -12.72 -6.82 -4.27
C LEU A 6 -11.79 -5.91 -5.09
N GLY A 7 -12.20 -5.56 -6.29
CA GLY A 7 -11.64 -4.41 -7.00
C GLY A 7 -12.13 -3.09 -6.38
N ILE A 8 -11.49 -1.98 -6.74
CA ILE A 8 -11.89 -0.65 -6.22
C ILE A 8 -13.33 -0.33 -6.60
N ALA A 9 -13.74 -0.69 -7.83
CA ALA A 9 -15.09 -0.43 -8.34
C ALA A 9 -16.19 -1.27 -7.65
N ASP A 10 -15.81 -2.38 -7.01
CA ASP A 10 -16.75 -3.30 -6.35
C ASP A 10 -16.99 -2.95 -4.87
N LEU A 11 -16.34 -1.89 -4.38
CA LEU A 11 -16.53 -1.41 -3.01
C LEU A 11 -17.91 -0.76 -2.86
N ALA A 12 -18.86 -1.47 -2.26
CA ALA A 12 -20.21 -0.95 -2.00
C ALA A 12 -20.30 -0.17 -0.68
N GLU A 13 -19.38 -0.41 0.25
CA GLU A 13 -19.32 0.21 1.59
C GLU A 13 -17.88 0.29 2.07
N VAL A 14 -17.62 1.17 3.03
CA VAL A 14 -16.31 1.25 3.69
C VAL A 14 -16.15 0.06 4.65
N PRO A 15 -15.13 -0.80 4.46
CA PRO A 15 -14.93 -1.96 5.31
C PRO A 15 -14.39 -1.56 6.69
N SER A 16 -14.60 -2.38 7.71
CA SER A 16 -14.01 -2.17 9.04
C SER A 16 -12.49 -2.39 9.04
N VAL A 17 -12.00 -3.32 8.22
CA VAL A 17 -10.58 -3.58 7.99
C VAL A 17 -10.35 -3.74 6.50
N ALA A 18 -9.52 -2.88 5.94
CA ALA A 18 -9.08 -2.93 4.55
C ALA A 18 -7.61 -3.31 4.46
N VAL A 19 -7.27 -4.22 3.57
CA VAL A 19 -5.90 -4.47 3.12
C VAL A 19 -5.83 -4.12 1.64
N VAL A 20 -5.23 -3.00 1.32
CA VAL A 20 -5.08 -2.53 -0.06
C VAL A 20 -3.80 -3.13 -0.63
N VAL A 21 -3.92 -3.88 -1.70
CA VAL A 21 -2.80 -4.65 -2.29
C VAL A 21 -2.41 -4.05 -3.63
N ASP A 22 -1.13 -3.68 -3.74
CA ASP A 22 -0.48 -3.23 -4.97
C ASP A 22 0.98 -3.71 -4.93
N VAL A 23 1.23 -4.86 -5.55
CA VAL A 23 2.55 -5.52 -5.57
C VAL A 23 3.47 -4.81 -6.54
N MET A 24 2.98 -4.47 -7.73
CA MET A 24 3.74 -3.82 -8.78
C MET A 24 3.17 -2.45 -9.17
N ARG A 25 3.47 -1.38 -8.33
CA ARG A 25 4.58 -1.42 -7.38
C ARG A 25 4.38 -0.51 -6.19
N ALA A 26 3.18 0.05 -5.97
CA ALA A 26 3.00 1.11 -4.99
C ALA A 26 3.52 0.72 -3.60
N TYR A 27 3.10 -0.43 -3.10
CA TYR A 27 3.40 -0.80 -1.71
C TYR A 27 4.70 -1.58 -1.56
N THR A 28 5.23 -2.15 -2.63
CA THR A 28 6.63 -2.59 -2.66
C THR A 28 7.57 -1.39 -2.55
N VAL A 29 7.28 -0.28 -3.26
CA VAL A 29 8.05 0.96 -3.18
C VAL A 29 7.90 1.63 -1.82
N ALA A 30 6.68 1.67 -1.28
CA ALA A 30 6.44 2.22 0.06
C ALA A 30 7.24 1.47 1.15
N ALA A 31 7.19 0.14 1.13
CA ALA A 31 7.98 -0.68 2.05
C ALA A 31 9.48 -0.45 1.90
N TRP A 32 9.95 -0.31 0.66
CA TRP A 32 11.34 0.02 0.37
C TRP A 32 11.72 1.41 0.92
N ALA A 33 10.85 2.41 0.75
CA ALA A 33 11.10 3.75 1.28
C ALA A 33 11.22 3.76 2.81
N PHE A 34 10.33 3.04 3.51
CA PHE A 34 10.45 2.86 4.97
C PHE A 34 11.74 2.11 5.35
N GLY A 35 12.12 1.08 4.59
CA GLY A 35 13.38 0.37 4.79
C GLY A 35 14.64 1.24 4.62
N GLN A 36 14.53 2.35 3.87
CA GLN A 36 15.58 3.38 3.74
C GLN A 36 15.45 4.53 4.75
N GLY A 37 14.55 4.40 5.72
CA GLY A 37 14.41 5.36 6.81
C GLY A 37 13.44 6.50 6.55
N ALA A 38 12.57 6.42 5.54
CA ALA A 38 11.47 7.38 5.41
C ALA A 38 10.62 7.37 6.69
N GLU A 39 10.32 8.56 7.21
CA GLU A 39 9.52 8.70 8.42
C GLU A 39 8.03 8.46 8.14
N LYS A 40 7.57 8.95 7.01
CA LYS A 40 6.15 8.93 6.64
C LYS A 40 5.97 8.93 5.13
N ILE A 41 4.85 8.33 4.69
CA ILE A 41 4.37 8.43 3.31
C ILE A 41 3.00 9.09 3.33
N VAL A 42 2.83 10.15 2.54
CA VAL A 42 1.56 10.83 2.30
C VAL A 42 1.08 10.42 0.92
N LEU A 43 -0.11 9.85 0.85
CA LEU A 43 -0.73 9.45 -0.42
C LEU A 43 -1.47 10.64 -1.02
N ALA A 44 -1.19 10.95 -2.29
CA ALA A 44 -1.87 12.02 -3.01
C ALA A 44 -2.88 11.45 -4.01
N GLY A 45 -4.05 12.07 -4.10
CA GLY A 45 -5.12 11.67 -5.00
C GLY A 45 -4.87 12.11 -6.46
N SER A 46 -4.07 13.16 -6.66
CA SER A 46 -3.72 13.68 -7.98
C SER A 46 -2.26 14.12 -8.07
N LEU A 47 -1.76 14.31 -9.30
CA LEU A 47 -0.42 14.86 -9.53
C LEU A 47 -0.32 16.30 -9.00
N ASP A 48 -1.37 17.09 -9.21
CA ASP A 48 -1.42 18.49 -8.75
C ASP A 48 -1.39 18.57 -7.22
N GLU A 49 -2.09 17.67 -6.52
CA GLU A 49 -2.04 17.58 -5.07
C GLU A 49 -0.63 17.22 -4.59
N ALA A 50 0.01 16.24 -5.23
CA ALA A 50 1.38 15.84 -4.89
C ALA A 50 2.36 17.01 -5.07
N LEU A 51 2.25 17.76 -6.17
CA LEU A 51 3.06 18.95 -6.44
C LEU A 51 2.77 20.09 -5.45
N ALA A 52 1.51 20.30 -5.08
CA ALA A 52 1.13 21.30 -4.09
C ALA A 52 1.68 20.95 -2.70
N LEU A 53 1.68 19.66 -2.32
CA LEU A 53 2.30 19.18 -1.09
C LEU A 53 3.82 19.40 -1.11
N LYS A 54 4.48 19.03 -2.21
CA LYS A 54 5.92 19.26 -2.41
C LYS A 54 6.29 20.74 -2.35
N ALA A 55 5.48 21.61 -2.95
CA ALA A 55 5.72 23.05 -2.93
C ALA A 55 5.62 23.64 -1.51
N ARG A 56 4.70 23.14 -0.69
CA ARG A 56 4.54 23.54 0.72
C ARG A 56 5.63 22.95 1.63
N HIS A 57 6.20 21.82 1.26
CA HIS A 57 7.21 21.08 2.01
C HIS A 57 8.37 20.72 1.08
N PRO A 58 9.29 21.67 0.78
CA PRO A 58 10.37 21.44 -0.20
C PRO A 58 11.34 20.31 0.17
N ASP A 59 11.45 19.98 1.45
CA ASP A 59 12.24 18.87 2.00
C ASP A 59 11.61 17.48 1.79
N TRP A 60 10.31 17.40 1.48
CA TRP A 60 9.66 16.13 1.20
C TRP A 60 10.10 15.58 -0.15
N VAL A 61 10.03 14.27 -0.33
CA VAL A 61 10.35 13.58 -1.59
C VAL A 61 9.06 13.22 -2.32
N ALA A 62 8.85 13.77 -3.52
CA ALA A 62 7.67 13.48 -4.33
C ALA A 62 7.97 12.41 -5.38
N ILE A 63 7.17 11.34 -5.38
CA ILE A 63 7.29 10.23 -6.33
C ILE A 63 5.97 9.93 -7.03
N LYS A 64 6.04 9.47 -8.27
CA LYS A 64 4.86 9.16 -9.10
C LYS A 64 5.09 7.99 -10.05
N ASP A 65 4.02 7.39 -10.52
CA ASP A 65 4.05 6.40 -11.60
C ASP A 65 4.34 7.05 -12.97
N GLY A 66 4.74 6.21 -13.92
CA GLY A 66 5.00 6.58 -15.30
C GLY A 66 6.33 7.33 -15.46
N PRO A 67 6.55 8.02 -16.58
CA PRO A 67 7.82 8.68 -16.89
C PRO A 67 8.13 9.82 -15.90
N PRO A 68 9.41 10.21 -15.76
CA PRO A 68 9.79 11.39 -14.98
C PRO A 68 9.00 12.63 -15.41
N ALA A 69 8.68 13.48 -14.44
CA ALA A 69 7.97 14.72 -14.68
C ALA A 69 8.53 15.85 -13.80
N PRO A 70 8.50 17.11 -14.26
CA PRO A 70 8.95 18.26 -13.49
C PRO A 70 8.25 18.33 -12.11
N GLY A 71 9.01 18.66 -11.07
CA GLY A 71 8.52 18.81 -9.72
C GLY A 71 8.47 17.51 -8.90
N PHE A 72 8.68 16.34 -9.53
CA PHE A 72 8.85 15.06 -8.86
C PHE A 72 10.34 14.70 -8.77
N ASP A 73 10.74 14.17 -7.62
CA ASP A 73 12.13 13.79 -7.34
C ASP A 73 12.48 12.44 -7.98
N ALA A 74 11.49 11.54 -8.10
CA ALA A 74 11.66 10.23 -8.75
C ALA A 74 10.33 9.66 -9.28
N VAL A 75 10.47 8.59 -10.07
CA VAL A 75 9.35 7.72 -10.38
C VAL A 75 9.21 6.63 -9.29
N ASN A 76 8.04 6.05 -9.20
CA ASN A 76 7.68 4.99 -8.24
C ASN A 76 8.43 3.68 -8.57
N SER A 77 9.73 3.63 -8.26
CA SER A 77 10.63 2.50 -8.53
C SER A 77 11.67 2.34 -7.43
N PRO A 78 11.80 1.13 -6.82
CA PRO A 78 12.80 0.89 -5.78
C PRO A 78 14.23 1.16 -6.26
N GLY A 79 14.52 0.80 -7.51
CA GLY A 79 15.86 1.01 -8.09
C GLY A 79 16.27 2.47 -8.19
N LEU A 80 15.31 3.37 -8.47
CA LEU A 80 15.59 4.81 -8.61
C LEU A 80 15.60 5.52 -7.25
N LEU A 81 14.89 5.02 -6.27
CA LEU A 81 14.91 5.59 -4.92
C LEU A 81 16.24 5.35 -4.18
N ARG A 82 17.05 4.38 -4.61
CA ARG A 82 18.37 4.08 -4.00
C ARG A 82 19.33 5.28 -3.92
N SER A 83 19.21 6.21 -4.86
CA SER A 83 20.09 7.39 -4.94
C SER A 83 19.54 8.58 -4.15
N ILE A 84 18.36 8.47 -3.54
CA ILE A 84 17.73 9.54 -2.78
C ILE A 84 17.86 9.22 -1.30
N ASP A 85 18.38 10.18 -0.54
CA ASP A 85 18.35 10.07 0.93
C ASP A 85 16.92 10.24 1.43
N LEU A 86 16.37 9.20 2.03
CA LEU A 86 15.01 9.18 2.60
C LEU A 86 15.01 9.24 4.14
N GLY A 87 16.19 9.21 4.78
CA GLY A 87 16.32 9.19 6.23
C GLY A 87 15.60 10.34 6.91
N GLY A 88 14.57 10.05 7.75
CA GLY A 88 13.76 11.04 8.46
C GLY A 88 12.87 11.91 7.57
N ARG A 89 12.75 11.60 6.27
CA ARG A 89 11.98 12.42 5.32
C ARG A 89 10.57 11.87 5.12
N THR A 90 9.64 12.77 4.81
CA THR A 90 8.31 12.41 4.32
C THR A 90 8.36 12.20 2.81
N VAL A 91 7.74 11.13 2.34
CA VAL A 91 7.54 10.84 0.90
C VAL A 91 6.10 11.18 0.53
N VAL A 92 5.89 11.95 -0.54
CA VAL A 92 4.57 12.10 -1.19
C VAL A 92 4.51 11.11 -2.33
N GLN A 93 3.57 10.18 -2.27
CA GLN A 93 3.40 9.14 -3.29
C GLN A 93 2.09 9.31 -4.04
N LYS A 94 2.16 9.36 -5.37
CA LYS A 94 1.00 9.30 -6.26
C LYS A 94 1.19 8.17 -7.27
N THR A 95 0.30 7.18 -7.23
CA THR A 95 0.30 6.05 -8.17
C THR A 95 -1.03 5.91 -8.89
N THR A 96 -1.04 5.14 -9.97
CA THR A 96 -2.22 4.96 -10.83
C THR A 96 -3.33 4.17 -10.14
N ALA A 97 -2.94 3.14 -9.37
CA ALA A 97 -3.87 2.20 -8.76
C ALA A 97 -3.77 2.18 -7.22
N GLY A 98 -2.59 1.93 -6.65
CA GLY A 98 -2.42 1.75 -5.21
C GLY A 98 -2.90 2.92 -4.36
N THR A 99 -2.47 4.16 -4.68
CA THR A 99 -2.93 5.34 -3.93
C THR A 99 -4.42 5.58 -4.10
N VAL A 100 -5.00 5.28 -5.26
CA VAL A 100 -6.45 5.38 -5.50
C VAL A 100 -7.20 4.39 -4.61
N GLY A 101 -6.73 3.13 -4.55
CA GLY A 101 -7.33 2.10 -3.69
C GLY A 101 -7.28 2.45 -2.21
N ALA A 102 -6.14 2.95 -1.72
CA ALA A 102 -6.02 3.35 -0.32
C ALA A 102 -6.93 4.54 0.03
N LEU A 103 -7.02 5.53 -0.84
CA LEU A 103 -7.90 6.69 -0.64
C LEU A 103 -9.37 6.31 -0.71
N ALA A 104 -9.75 5.31 -1.52
CA ALA A 104 -11.13 4.82 -1.60
C ALA A 104 -11.62 4.20 -0.28
N VAL A 105 -10.73 3.72 0.56
CA VAL A 105 -11.05 3.11 1.86
C VAL A 105 -10.48 3.89 3.05
N GLN A 106 -10.06 5.13 2.87
CA GLN A 106 -9.38 5.91 3.90
C GLN A 106 -10.19 6.12 5.18
N GLU A 107 -11.52 6.06 5.09
CA GLU A 107 -12.42 6.18 6.24
C GLU A 107 -12.57 4.86 7.03
N ALA A 108 -11.94 3.77 6.58
CA ALA A 108 -11.95 2.51 7.30
C ALA A 108 -11.19 2.65 8.64
N PRO A 109 -11.70 2.07 9.74
CA PRO A 109 -11.03 2.10 11.05
C PRO A 109 -9.60 1.54 11.02
N LEU A 110 -9.31 0.63 10.10
CA LEU A 110 -7.96 0.12 9.85
C LEU A 110 -7.74 -0.06 8.36
N VAL A 111 -6.75 0.64 7.83
CA VAL A 111 -6.25 0.46 6.46
C VAL A 111 -4.80 -0.03 6.51
N LEU A 112 -4.52 -1.14 5.87
CA LEU A 112 -3.19 -1.67 5.66
C LEU A 112 -2.87 -1.63 4.17
N CYS A 113 -1.66 -1.21 3.83
CA CYS A 113 -1.16 -1.21 2.46
C CYS A 113 -0.13 -2.34 2.33
N ALA A 114 -0.31 -3.24 1.36
CA ALA A 114 0.47 -4.46 1.28
C ALA A 114 1.00 -4.78 -0.13
N GLY A 115 2.18 -5.34 -0.13
CA GLY A 115 2.78 -6.12 -1.20
C GLY A 115 3.45 -7.34 -0.57
N PHE A 116 4.08 -8.23 -1.36
CA PHE A 116 4.71 -9.44 -0.83
C PHE A 116 5.79 -9.16 0.22
N VAL A 117 6.51 -8.05 0.09
CA VAL A 117 7.62 -7.68 1.02
C VAL A 117 7.18 -7.46 2.47
N VAL A 118 5.89 -7.18 2.70
CA VAL A 118 5.29 -6.96 4.03
C VAL A 118 4.16 -7.93 4.33
N ALA A 119 3.94 -8.96 3.51
CA ALA A 119 2.80 -9.86 3.61
C ALA A 119 2.74 -10.60 4.97
N GLU A 120 3.86 -11.11 5.48
CA GLU A 120 3.91 -11.76 6.80
C GLU A 120 3.63 -10.80 7.95
N ALA A 121 4.18 -9.59 7.91
CA ALA A 121 3.92 -8.57 8.92
C ALA A 121 2.43 -8.17 8.92
N THR A 122 1.83 -8.04 7.73
CA THR A 122 0.41 -7.77 7.56
C THR A 122 -0.45 -8.89 8.16
N ALA A 123 -0.15 -10.16 7.83
CA ALA A 123 -0.85 -11.32 8.37
C ALA A 123 -0.72 -11.40 9.90
N GLN A 124 0.48 -11.15 10.44
CA GLN A 124 0.72 -11.13 11.88
C GLN A 124 -0.11 -10.04 12.58
N LEU A 125 -0.19 -8.85 12.01
CA LEU A 125 -1.00 -7.76 12.55
C LEU A 125 -2.49 -8.13 12.58
N LEU A 126 -3.02 -8.71 11.49
CA LEU A 126 -4.41 -9.15 11.41
C LEU A 126 -4.73 -10.23 12.46
N ARG A 127 -3.81 -11.17 12.69
CA ARG A 127 -3.94 -12.19 13.77
C ARG A 127 -3.98 -11.54 15.14
N THR A 128 -3.03 -10.63 15.41
CA THR A 128 -2.92 -9.93 16.70
C THR A 128 -4.18 -9.11 16.99
N ARG A 129 -4.75 -8.50 15.97
CA ARG A 129 -6.00 -7.73 16.06
C ARG A 129 -7.26 -8.60 16.15
N LYS A 130 -7.15 -9.91 15.91
CA LYS A 130 -8.28 -10.86 15.87
C LYS A 130 -9.40 -10.36 14.95
N SER A 131 -9.02 -9.91 13.75
CA SER A 131 -9.97 -9.36 12.78
C SER A 131 -10.90 -10.46 12.27
N ASP A 132 -12.19 -10.34 12.52
CA ASP A 132 -13.20 -11.34 12.11
C ASP A 132 -13.49 -11.27 10.61
N SER A 133 -13.47 -10.06 10.03
CA SER A 133 -13.68 -9.81 8.60
C SER A 133 -12.63 -8.85 8.07
N VAL A 134 -12.07 -9.16 6.90
CA VAL A 134 -11.07 -8.34 6.20
C VAL A 134 -11.44 -8.23 4.73
N THR A 135 -11.48 -7.01 4.21
CA THR A 135 -11.61 -6.77 2.77
C THR A 135 -10.24 -6.48 2.16
N PHE A 136 -9.82 -7.35 1.27
CA PHE A 136 -8.64 -7.15 0.43
C PHE A 136 -9.06 -6.38 -0.81
N VAL A 137 -8.51 -5.17 -0.96
CA VAL A 137 -8.75 -4.31 -2.13
C VAL A 137 -7.62 -4.54 -3.10
N VAL A 138 -7.91 -5.24 -4.20
CA VAL A 138 -6.97 -5.53 -5.29
C VAL A 138 -7.02 -4.36 -6.26
N THR A 139 -5.88 -3.70 -6.49
CA THR A 139 -5.90 -2.40 -7.18
C THR A 139 -5.55 -2.48 -8.66
N GLY A 140 -4.73 -3.46 -9.07
CA GLY A 140 -4.29 -3.62 -10.45
C GLY A 140 -5.38 -4.23 -11.34
N GLU A 141 -5.40 -3.86 -12.62
CA GLU A 141 -6.26 -4.41 -13.67
C GLU A 141 -7.75 -4.53 -13.24
N ASP A 142 -8.30 -3.44 -12.72
CA ASP A 142 -9.68 -3.39 -12.22
C ASP A 142 -10.02 -4.49 -11.18
N GLY A 143 -9.03 -4.85 -10.36
CA GLY A 143 -9.17 -5.88 -9.32
C GLY A 143 -8.82 -7.29 -9.78
N GLN A 144 -8.21 -7.45 -10.94
CA GLN A 144 -7.91 -8.77 -11.53
C GLN A 144 -6.40 -9.06 -11.68
N ALA A 145 -5.51 -8.14 -11.27
CA ALA A 145 -4.07 -8.36 -11.35
C ALA A 145 -3.66 -9.62 -10.55
N ASP A 146 -3.06 -10.59 -11.24
CA ASP A 146 -2.75 -11.90 -10.68
C ASP A 146 -1.79 -11.81 -9.47
N GLU A 147 -0.79 -10.93 -9.53
CA GLU A 147 0.16 -10.74 -8.44
C GLU A 147 -0.47 -10.12 -7.20
N ASP A 148 -1.41 -9.18 -7.36
CA ASP A 148 -2.13 -8.56 -6.26
C ASP A 148 -3.08 -9.58 -5.61
N LEU A 149 -3.83 -10.34 -6.42
CA LEU A 149 -4.69 -11.44 -5.95
C LEU A 149 -3.89 -12.53 -5.24
N ALA A 150 -2.74 -12.93 -5.79
CA ALA A 150 -1.87 -13.92 -5.17
C ALA A 150 -1.36 -13.44 -3.81
N CYS A 151 -0.93 -12.19 -3.71
CA CYS A 151 -0.49 -11.57 -2.46
C CYS A 151 -1.64 -11.49 -1.43
N ALA A 152 -2.82 -11.04 -1.85
CA ALA A 152 -4.00 -10.95 -0.99
C ALA A 152 -4.39 -12.33 -0.42
N ARG A 153 -4.45 -13.38 -1.27
CA ARG A 153 -4.73 -14.75 -0.86
C ARG A 153 -3.66 -15.31 0.05
N TYR A 154 -2.39 -15.01 -0.22
CA TYR A 154 -1.28 -15.39 0.65
C TYR A 154 -1.46 -14.81 2.06
N ILE A 155 -1.71 -13.49 2.17
CA ILE A 155 -1.94 -12.83 3.47
C ILE A 155 -3.14 -13.45 4.19
N ALA A 156 -4.27 -13.65 3.50
CA ALA A 156 -5.47 -14.24 4.08
C ALA A 156 -5.20 -15.63 4.65
N ARG A 157 -4.51 -16.49 3.89
CA ARG A 157 -4.12 -17.83 4.32
C ARG A 157 -3.20 -17.77 5.54
N ARG A 158 -2.13 -16.98 5.47
CA ARG A 158 -1.18 -16.84 6.60
C ARG A 158 -1.82 -16.27 7.86
N THR A 159 -2.89 -15.48 7.72
CA THR A 159 -3.65 -14.99 8.86
C THR A 159 -4.40 -16.12 9.59
N THR A 160 -4.84 -17.16 8.87
CA THR A 160 -5.65 -18.26 9.42
C THR A 160 -4.82 -19.48 9.84
N GLU A 161 -3.72 -19.82 9.14
CA GLU A 161 -2.94 -21.05 9.33
C GLU A 161 -2.02 -21.02 10.55
N ALA A 162 -1.56 -19.90 11.02
CA ALA A 162 -0.63 -19.83 12.17
C ALA A 162 -1.25 -20.20 13.53
N GLY A 163 -2.49 -20.69 13.57
CA GLY A 163 -3.09 -21.32 14.74
C GLY A 163 -2.79 -22.81 14.88
N ALA A 164 -2.22 -23.45 13.84
CA ALA A 164 -1.92 -24.89 13.86
C ALA A 164 -0.51 -25.21 14.40
N ASP A 165 0.46 -24.32 14.20
CA ASP A 165 1.85 -24.55 14.61
C ASP A 165 2.17 -24.19 16.08
N ALA A 166 1.23 -23.63 16.82
CA ALA A 166 1.41 -23.24 18.23
C ALA A 166 0.86 -24.26 19.24
N ALA A 167 0.45 -25.44 18.77
CA ALA A 167 -0.16 -26.50 19.59
C ALA A 167 0.64 -27.85 19.61
N GLU A 168 1.95 -27.84 19.24
CA GLU A 168 2.87 -28.96 19.45
C GLU A 168 3.94 -28.63 20.46
#